data_21d1c4004dca71caec84de081c5f1ef9
#
_entry.id   21d1c4004dca71caec84de081c5f1ef9
#
_cell.length_a   1.000
_cell.length_b   1.000
_cell.length_c   1.000
_cell.angle_alpha   90.00
_cell.angle_beta   90.00
_cell.angle_gamma   90.00
#
_symmetry.space_group_name_H-M   'P 1'
#
loop_
_entity.id
_entity.type
_entity.pdbx_description
1 polymer ?
#
loop_
_entity_poly.entity_id
_entity_poly.type
_entity_poly.pdbx_seq_one_letter_code
_entity_poly.pdbx_strand_id
1 'polypeptide(L)'
;KDGDQTYMRLGFKGETQINDQLSGYGQWEYEFKGNRSESQGSDGNKTRLAFAGLKFNEFGSFDYGRNYGVAYDIGAWTDVLPEFGGDTWTQTDGFMTGRTTGVATYRNTDFFGLVDGLNFAAQYQGKNDDRNITEANGDGWGLSSTYEMDGFAVGATYAKSDRTDRQVAAGRVANTVNAGGENAEVWAAGLKYDANNIYLATTYSETRNMTTYGGSGVTGIADKAQNFEVVAQYQFDFGLRPSVAYLKSKGKDINGYGDQDLVEYVDLGATYYFNKNMSTFVDYKINLLDDNNFTNAAKVSTDNIVAVGLNYQF
;
A
#
# COMPACT_ATOMS: atom_id res chain seq x y z
N LYS A 1 9.14 -7.70 22.84
CA LYS A 1 9.22 -9.05 22.24
C LYS A 1 10.01 -8.94 20.95
N ASP A 2 11.15 -9.63 20.90
CA ASP A 2 11.97 -9.66 19.69
C ASP A 2 11.28 -10.46 18.60
N GLY A 3 11.45 -10.05 17.35
CA GLY A 3 10.87 -10.71 16.19
C GLY A 3 11.85 -10.73 15.02
N ASP A 4 12.02 -11.89 14.41
CA ASP A 4 12.76 -12.04 13.17
C ASP A 4 11.81 -11.89 11.98
N GLN A 5 12.10 -10.97 11.07
CA GLN A 5 11.32 -10.71 9.85
C GLN A 5 12.11 -11.03 8.57
N THR A 6 13.19 -11.81 8.68
CA THR A 6 14.03 -12.18 7.54
C THR A 6 13.23 -12.77 6.39
N TYR A 7 13.46 -12.27 5.20
CA TYR A 7 12.87 -12.77 3.96
C TYR A 7 13.82 -12.60 2.77
N MET A 8 13.54 -13.34 1.71
CA MET A 8 14.17 -13.17 0.39
C MET A 8 13.09 -12.92 -0.65
N ARG A 9 13.35 -12.04 -1.60
CA ARG A 9 12.51 -11.85 -2.79
C ARG A 9 13.28 -12.24 -4.03
N LEU A 10 12.60 -12.94 -4.93
CA LEU A 10 13.08 -13.30 -6.25
C LEU A 10 12.00 -12.98 -7.27
N GLY A 11 12.40 -12.41 -8.40
CA GLY A 11 11.45 -12.11 -9.46
C GLY A 11 12.10 -12.10 -10.83
N PHE A 12 11.27 -12.19 -11.84
CA PHE A 12 11.64 -12.04 -13.24
C PHE A 12 10.80 -10.93 -13.86
N LYS A 13 11.45 -10.06 -14.59
CA LYS A 13 10.82 -9.03 -15.40
C LYS A 13 11.37 -9.14 -16.82
N GLY A 14 10.49 -9.13 -17.79
CA GLY A 14 10.87 -9.24 -19.21
C GLY A 14 10.03 -8.33 -20.08
N GLU A 15 10.63 -7.89 -21.16
CA GLU A 15 9.99 -7.17 -22.27
C GLU A 15 10.48 -7.76 -23.58
N THR A 16 9.58 -7.90 -24.55
CA THR A 16 9.89 -8.36 -25.90
C THR A 16 9.18 -7.52 -26.94
N GLN A 17 9.90 -7.09 -27.95
CA GLN A 17 9.30 -6.36 -29.07
C GLN A 17 8.52 -7.35 -29.96
N ILE A 18 7.26 -7.02 -30.27
CA ILE A 18 6.40 -7.80 -31.16
C ILE A 18 6.47 -7.20 -32.57
N ASN A 19 6.42 -5.87 -32.67
CA ASN A 19 6.62 -5.10 -33.91
C ASN A 19 7.05 -3.66 -33.55
N ASP A 20 7.21 -2.80 -34.54
CA ASP A 20 7.74 -1.43 -34.36
C ASP A 20 6.93 -0.56 -33.39
N GLN A 21 5.68 -0.90 -33.09
CA GLN A 21 4.75 -0.11 -32.26
C GLN A 21 4.29 -0.86 -31.00
N LEU A 22 4.58 -2.15 -30.88
CA LEU A 22 4.02 -3.02 -29.85
C LEU A 22 5.08 -3.84 -29.18
N SER A 23 5.16 -3.77 -27.86
CA SER A 23 5.94 -4.65 -27.01
C SER A 23 5.04 -5.44 -26.06
N GLY A 24 5.42 -6.68 -25.79
CA GLY A 24 4.86 -7.48 -24.71
C GLY A 24 5.76 -7.40 -23.49
N TYR A 25 5.19 -7.35 -22.29
CA TYR A 25 5.95 -7.34 -21.04
C TYR A 25 5.27 -8.17 -19.96
N GLY A 26 6.04 -8.52 -18.94
CA GLY A 26 5.52 -9.24 -17.80
C GLY A 26 6.46 -9.21 -16.61
N GLN A 27 5.90 -9.46 -15.44
CA GLN A 27 6.65 -9.54 -14.19
C GLN A 27 6.06 -10.60 -13.29
N TRP A 28 6.95 -11.35 -12.64
CA TRP A 28 6.62 -12.23 -11.53
C TRP A 28 7.55 -11.93 -10.37
N GLU A 29 7.02 -11.82 -9.15
CA GLU A 29 7.78 -11.59 -7.91
C GLU A 29 7.24 -12.49 -6.81
N TYR A 30 8.15 -13.17 -6.12
CA TYR A 30 7.84 -14.09 -5.03
C TYR A 30 8.66 -13.77 -3.79
N GLU A 31 8.04 -13.88 -2.61
CA GLU A 31 8.67 -13.68 -1.31
C GLU A 31 8.74 -15.01 -0.56
N PHE A 32 9.95 -15.37 -0.15
CA PHE A 32 10.25 -16.52 0.70
C PHE A 32 10.53 -16.04 2.11
N LYS A 33 9.91 -16.65 3.10
CA LYS A 33 10.18 -16.37 4.51
C LYS A 33 11.43 -17.11 4.97
N GLY A 34 12.42 -16.35 5.50
CA GLY A 34 13.66 -16.87 6.07
C GLY A 34 13.60 -17.07 7.60
N ASN A 35 12.54 -16.62 8.23
CA ASN A 35 12.34 -16.64 9.67
C ASN A 35 11.49 -17.84 10.17
N ARG A 36 11.37 -18.89 9.37
CA ARG A 36 10.63 -20.10 9.71
C ARG A 36 11.58 -21.27 10.01
N SER A 37 11.16 -22.18 10.90
CA SER A 37 11.86 -23.45 11.06
C SER A 37 11.70 -24.30 9.79
N GLU A 38 12.64 -25.18 9.50
CA GLU A 38 12.55 -26.11 8.35
C GLU A 38 11.27 -26.93 8.38
N SER A 39 10.75 -27.28 9.56
CA SER A 39 9.49 -28.01 9.72
C SER A 39 8.24 -27.23 9.32
N GLN A 40 8.31 -25.90 9.29
CA GLN A 40 7.20 -25.04 8.82
C GLN A 40 7.22 -24.82 7.31
N GLY A 41 8.26 -25.28 6.62
CA GLY A 41 8.37 -25.29 5.18
C GLY A 41 8.11 -23.93 4.54
N SER A 42 7.06 -23.86 3.73
CA SER A 42 6.72 -22.68 2.92
C SER A 42 5.71 -21.74 3.58
N ASP A 43 5.40 -21.90 4.85
CA ASP A 43 4.38 -21.08 5.54
C ASP A 43 4.72 -19.59 5.48
N GLY A 44 3.79 -18.80 4.93
CA GLY A 44 3.93 -17.36 4.74
C GLY A 44 4.66 -16.94 3.48
N ASN A 45 5.14 -17.88 2.64
CA ASN A 45 5.61 -17.57 1.30
C ASN A 45 4.45 -17.08 0.42
N LYS A 46 4.73 -16.16 -0.50
CA LYS A 46 3.65 -15.54 -1.30
C LYS A 46 4.12 -14.99 -2.64
N THR A 47 3.28 -15.13 -3.65
CA THR A 47 3.39 -14.37 -4.89
C THR A 47 2.98 -12.92 -4.61
N ARG A 48 3.90 -11.99 -4.85
CA ARG A 48 3.66 -10.55 -4.69
C ARG A 48 3.07 -9.95 -5.96
N LEU A 49 3.70 -10.22 -7.10
CA LEU A 49 3.29 -9.77 -8.43
C LEU A 49 3.26 -10.95 -9.40
N ALA A 50 2.30 -10.95 -10.31
CA ALA A 50 2.19 -11.91 -11.41
C ALA A 50 1.25 -11.35 -12.48
N PHE A 51 1.81 -10.65 -13.46
CA PHE A 51 1.03 -10.02 -14.54
C PHE A 51 1.78 -10.02 -15.85
N ALA A 52 1.03 -9.90 -16.95
CA ALA A 52 1.56 -9.68 -18.28
C ALA A 52 0.73 -8.62 -19.01
N GLY A 53 1.34 -7.94 -19.95
CA GLY A 53 0.71 -6.83 -20.65
C GLY A 53 1.33 -6.50 -22.00
N LEU A 54 0.73 -5.52 -22.64
CA LEU A 54 1.14 -4.94 -23.91
C LEU A 54 1.37 -3.45 -23.76
N LYS A 55 2.39 -2.93 -24.44
CA LYS A 55 2.73 -1.52 -24.48
C LYS A 55 2.71 -1.03 -25.92
N PHE A 56 2.02 0.05 -26.15
CA PHE A 56 1.72 0.64 -27.48
C PHE A 56 2.32 2.03 -27.57
N ASN A 57 3.61 2.19 -27.77
CA ASN A 57 4.28 3.50 -27.86
C ASN A 57 3.61 4.60 -26.99
N GLU A 58 3.19 5.74 -27.59
CA GLU A 58 2.53 6.84 -26.86
C GLU A 58 1.10 6.51 -26.39
N PHE A 59 0.49 5.44 -26.89
CA PHE A 59 -0.85 5.05 -26.47
C PHE A 59 -0.89 4.33 -25.11
N GLY A 60 0.28 4.13 -24.50
CA GLY A 60 0.38 3.58 -23.14
C GLY A 60 0.43 2.06 -23.07
N SER A 61 0.07 1.52 -21.94
CA SER A 61 0.16 0.08 -21.66
C SER A 61 -1.15 -0.45 -21.09
N PHE A 62 -1.37 -1.73 -21.33
CA PHE A 62 -2.45 -2.49 -20.72
C PHE A 62 -1.88 -3.80 -20.13
N ASP A 63 -2.15 -4.10 -18.87
CA ASP A 63 -1.77 -5.36 -18.24
C ASP A 63 -2.92 -5.99 -17.48
N TYR A 64 -2.77 -7.29 -17.22
CA TYR A 64 -3.70 -8.06 -16.42
C TYR A 64 -2.97 -9.04 -15.52
N GLY A 65 -3.46 -9.16 -14.26
CA GLY A 65 -3.00 -10.16 -13.32
C GLY A 65 -3.02 -9.68 -11.86
N ARG A 66 -2.04 -10.16 -11.08
CA ARG A 66 -1.78 -9.67 -9.73
C ARG A 66 -0.78 -8.52 -9.80
N ASN A 67 -1.26 -7.33 -9.54
CA ASN A 67 -0.48 -6.10 -9.65
C ASN A 67 -0.89 -5.10 -8.55
N TYR A 68 -0.30 -3.92 -8.54
CA TYR A 68 -0.72 -2.85 -7.65
C TYR A 68 -2.09 -2.30 -8.09
N GLY A 69 -2.94 -2.06 -7.12
CA GLY A 69 -4.19 -1.33 -7.28
C GLY A 69 -3.92 0.14 -7.60
N VAL A 70 -4.79 0.74 -8.40
CA VAL A 70 -4.61 2.11 -8.90
C VAL A 70 -4.54 3.17 -7.79
N ALA A 71 -5.15 2.92 -6.64
CA ALA A 71 -5.07 3.85 -5.51
C ALA A 71 -3.66 3.91 -4.90
N TYR A 72 -2.86 2.85 -5.05
CA TYR A 72 -1.48 2.82 -4.60
C TYR A 72 -0.56 3.79 -5.38
N ASP A 73 -0.96 4.27 -6.54
CA ASP A 73 -0.20 5.28 -7.29
C ASP A 73 0.07 6.54 -6.45
N ILE A 74 -0.85 6.88 -5.55
CA ILE A 74 -0.70 7.98 -4.59
C ILE A 74 -0.16 7.47 -3.24
N GLY A 75 -0.61 6.31 -2.76
CA GLY A 75 -0.16 5.72 -1.50
C GLY A 75 1.33 5.42 -1.46
N ALA A 76 1.91 5.06 -2.60
CA ALA A 76 3.34 4.79 -2.72
C ALA A 76 4.24 6.00 -2.39
N TRP A 77 3.70 7.24 -2.46
CA TRP A 77 4.50 8.43 -2.22
C TRP A 77 4.94 8.56 -0.75
N THR A 78 4.17 8.04 0.18
CA THR A 78 4.49 8.04 1.60
C THR A 78 4.97 6.68 2.14
N ASP A 79 4.88 5.62 1.33
CA ASP A 79 5.35 4.26 1.66
C ASP A 79 6.84 4.08 1.28
N VAL A 80 7.71 4.89 1.89
CA VAL A 80 9.15 4.99 1.55
C VAL A 80 10.07 4.88 2.77
N LEU A 81 9.53 4.55 3.95
CA LEU A 81 10.31 4.35 5.17
C LEU A 81 11.13 3.06 5.12
N PRO A 82 12.19 2.91 5.92
CA PRO A 82 13.05 1.73 5.88
C PRO A 82 12.34 0.42 6.19
N GLU A 83 11.45 0.38 7.17
CA GLU A 83 10.71 -0.81 7.58
C GLU A 83 9.21 -0.54 7.77
N PHE A 84 8.86 0.58 8.43
CA PHE A 84 7.47 0.92 8.71
C PHE A 84 6.84 1.75 7.57
N GLY A 85 5.63 2.22 7.74
CA GLY A 85 4.89 2.98 6.72
C GLY A 85 3.90 2.14 5.92
N GLY A 86 3.09 2.81 5.09
CA GLY A 86 2.09 2.18 4.23
C GLY A 86 1.01 1.39 4.97
N ASP A 87 0.77 1.69 6.26
CA ASP A 87 -0.11 0.92 7.14
C ASP A 87 -1.38 1.67 7.58
N THR A 88 -1.65 2.85 7.03
CA THR A 88 -2.87 3.61 7.35
C THR A 88 -4.06 3.21 6.46
N TRP A 89 -3.88 3.12 5.13
CA TRP A 89 -4.97 2.86 4.19
C TRP A 89 -4.58 1.97 3.01
N THR A 90 -3.28 1.80 2.74
CA THR A 90 -2.80 0.93 1.66
C THR A 90 -2.67 -0.50 2.17
N GLN A 91 -3.57 -1.38 1.76
CA GLN A 91 -3.62 -2.75 2.23
C GLN A 91 -3.48 -3.75 1.07
N THR A 92 -2.58 -4.74 1.25
CA THR A 92 -2.49 -5.86 0.30
C THR A 92 -3.78 -6.68 0.35
N ASP A 93 -4.33 -6.99 -0.83
CA ASP A 93 -5.62 -7.63 -1.02
C ASP A 93 -6.79 -6.86 -0.37
N GLY A 94 -6.60 -5.57 -0.09
CA GLY A 94 -7.61 -4.62 0.37
C GLY A 94 -8.17 -3.82 -0.83
N PHE A 95 -9.01 -4.44 -1.64
CA PHE A 95 -9.53 -3.85 -2.88
C PHE A 95 -8.38 -3.37 -3.80
N MET A 96 -8.40 -2.14 -4.29
CA MET A 96 -7.38 -1.57 -5.18
C MET A 96 -6.38 -0.64 -4.46
N THR A 97 -6.13 -0.83 -3.15
CA THR A 97 -5.25 0.06 -2.36
C THR A 97 -3.81 -0.42 -2.18
N GLY A 98 -3.53 -1.67 -2.48
CA GLY A 98 -2.21 -2.27 -2.43
C GLY A 98 -2.05 -3.30 -3.54
N ARG A 99 -1.17 -4.30 -3.37
CA ARG A 99 -1.11 -5.41 -4.32
C ARG A 99 -2.39 -6.22 -4.25
N THR A 100 -3.00 -6.49 -5.40
CA THR A 100 -4.25 -7.21 -5.49
C THR A 100 -4.34 -8.06 -6.76
N THR A 101 -5.32 -8.95 -6.84
CA THR A 101 -5.47 -9.94 -7.91
C THR A 101 -6.63 -9.57 -8.83
N GLY A 102 -6.53 -10.02 -10.09
CA GLY A 102 -7.61 -9.87 -11.06
C GLY A 102 -7.80 -8.44 -11.53
N VAL A 103 -6.71 -7.68 -11.59
CA VAL A 103 -6.74 -6.29 -12.08
C VAL A 103 -6.34 -6.20 -13.54
N ALA A 104 -7.16 -5.50 -14.31
CA ALA A 104 -6.90 -5.07 -15.68
C ALA A 104 -6.59 -3.57 -15.62
N THR A 105 -5.37 -3.18 -15.97
CA THR A 105 -4.89 -1.81 -15.81
C THR A 105 -4.45 -1.24 -17.13
N TYR A 106 -5.00 -0.09 -17.48
CA TYR A 106 -4.51 0.79 -18.53
C TYR A 106 -3.73 1.95 -17.91
N ARG A 107 -2.53 2.25 -18.45
CA ARG A 107 -1.67 3.36 -18.02
C ARG A 107 -1.22 4.17 -19.23
N ASN A 108 -1.23 5.47 -19.09
CA ASN A 108 -0.69 6.40 -20.07
C ASN A 108 0.17 7.45 -19.40
N THR A 109 1.32 7.72 -19.97
CA THR A 109 2.26 8.76 -19.51
C THR A 109 2.26 9.92 -20.49
N ASP A 110 2.54 11.12 -19.98
CA ASP A 110 2.64 12.36 -20.77
C ASP A 110 1.39 12.67 -21.62
N PHE A 111 0.22 12.16 -21.16
CA PHE A 111 -1.07 12.34 -21.82
C PHE A 111 -0.98 12.13 -23.33
N PHE A 112 -0.65 10.89 -23.74
CA PHE A 112 -0.43 10.49 -25.15
C PHE A 112 0.73 11.27 -25.83
N GLY A 113 1.74 11.69 -25.04
CA GLY A 113 2.84 12.53 -25.54
C GLY A 113 2.47 14.00 -25.82
N LEU A 114 1.31 14.46 -25.36
CA LEU A 114 0.82 15.82 -25.61
C LEU A 114 1.10 16.77 -24.43
N VAL A 115 1.21 16.26 -23.20
CA VAL A 115 1.44 17.06 -21.99
C VAL A 115 2.45 16.35 -21.12
N ASP A 116 3.69 16.80 -21.18
CA ASP A 116 4.80 16.26 -20.39
C ASP A 116 4.44 16.25 -18.90
N GLY A 117 4.71 15.13 -18.22
CA GLY A 117 4.48 14.94 -16.79
C GLY A 117 3.03 14.65 -16.39
N LEU A 118 2.04 14.73 -17.31
CA LEU A 118 0.66 14.38 -17.01
C LEU A 118 0.42 12.89 -17.26
N ASN A 119 0.24 12.12 -16.20
CA ASN A 119 0.01 10.68 -16.28
C ASN A 119 -1.38 10.33 -15.77
N PHE A 120 -1.96 9.25 -16.29
CA PHE A 120 -3.20 8.70 -15.75
C PHE A 120 -3.25 7.17 -15.88
N ALA A 121 -4.07 6.57 -15.02
CA ALA A 121 -4.39 5.16 -15.10
C ALA A 121 -5.88 4.93 -14.88
N ALA A 122 -6.40 3.89 -15.53
CA ALA A 122 -7.72 3.34 -15.31
C ALA A 122 -7.60 1.83 -15.03
N GLN A 123 -8.29 1.35 -14.00
CA GLN A 123 -8.20 -0.03 -13.58
C GLN A 123 -9.59 -0.62 -13.33
N TYR A 124 -9.76 -1.87 -13.72
CA TYR A 124 -10.88 -2.72 -13.31
C TYR A 124 -10.35 -3.87 -12.47
N GLN A 125 -11.06 -4.21 -11.39
CA GLN A 125 -10.79 -5.38 -10.57
C GLN A 125 -11.98 -6.34 -10.65
N GLY A 126 -11.72 -7.59 -11.03
CA GLY A 126 -12.71 -8.64 -11.00
C GLY A 126 -12.99 -9.16 -9.58
N LYS A 127 -14.16 -9.72 -9.37
CA LYS A 127 -14.63 -10.28 -8.11
C LYS A 127 -13.77 -11.44 -7.61
N ASN A 128 -13.49 -11.43 -6.28
CA ASN A 128 -12.83 -12.51 -5.53
C ASN A 128 -13.62 -12.75 -4.23
N ASP A 129 -14.65 -13.57 -4.26
CA ASP A 129 -15.60 -13.77 -3.16
C ASP A 129 -15.39 -15.03 -2.31
N ASP A 130 -14.43 -15.86 -2.67
CA ASP A 130 -14.04 -17.09 -1.95
C ASP A 130 -13.01 -16.87 -0.84
N ARG A 131 -12.56 -15.61 -0.64
CA ARG A 131 -11.55 -15.19 0.34
C ARG A 131 -12.16 -14.84 1.70
N ASN A 132 -11.29 -14.59 2.68
CA ASN A 132 -11.72 -14.01 3.97
C ASN A 132 -12.40 -12.65 3.74
N ILE A 133 -13.30 -12.26 4.65
CA ILE A 133 -14.06 -10.98 4.52
C ILE A 133 -13.16 -9.73 4.50
N THR A 134 -11.96 -9.80 5.03
CA THR A 134 -10.96 -8.72 5.00
C THR A 134 -10.18 -8.62 3.69
N GLU A 135 -10.22 -9.66 2.84
CA GLU A 135 -9.44 -9.79 1.60
C GLU A 135 -10.33 -10.01 0.37
N ALA A 136 -11.63 -10.30 0.58
CA ALA A 136 -12.58 -10.48 -0.49
C ALA A 136 -12.98 -9.15 -1.12
N ASN A 137 -13.35 -9.16 -2.39
CA ASN A 137 -13.91 -8.01 -3.11
C ASN A 137 -14.94 -8.46 -4.14
N GLY A 138 -15.90 -7.61 -4.43
CA GLY A 138 -16.73 -7.67 -5.63
C GLY A 138 -16.03 -7.00 -6.82
N ASP A 139 -16.75 -6.78 -7.91
CA ASP A 139 -16.23 -6.05 -9.06
C ASP A 139 -15.96 -4.58 -8.69
N GLY A 140 -14.91 -4.00 -9.26
CA GLY A 140 -14.54 -2.64 -8.96
C GLY A 140 -13.84 -1.94 -10.12
N TRP A 141 -13.76 -0.63 -10.02
CA TRP A 141 -13.01 0.21 -10.93
C TRP A 141 -12.32 1.35 -10.18
N GLY A 142 -11.27 1.90 -10.77
CA GLY A 142 -10.57 3.03 -10.20
C GLY A 142 -9.80 3.81 -11.26
N LEU A 143 -9.46 5.03 -10.89
CA LEU A 143 -8.72 5.99 -11.70
C LEU A 143 -7.64 6.64 -10.86
N SER A 144 -6.49 6.94 -11.44
CA SER A 144 -5.49 7.84 -10.87
C SER A 144 -4.99 8.83 -11.91
N SER A 145 -4.53 9.98 -11.44
CA SER A 145 -3.83 10.95 -12.27
C SER A 145 -2.76 11.64 -11.46
N THR A 146 -1.59 11.85 -12.07
CA THR A 146 -0.47 12.58 -11.48
C THR A 146 0.04 13.60 -12.48
N TYR A 147 0.49 14.73 -11.99
CA TYR A 147 1.23 15.71 -12.76
C TYR A 147 2.57 16.01 -12.10
N GLU A 148 3.65 15.85 -12.85
CA GLU A 148 5.02 16.00 -12.34
C GLU A 148 5.76 17.07 -13.15
N MET A 149 6.42 17.99 -12.45
CA MET A 149 7.21 19.05 -13.06
C MET A 149 8.33 19.50 -12.10
N ASP A 150 9.56 19.53 -12.59
CA ASP A 150 10.74 20.04 -11.85
C ASP A 150 10.93 19.45 -10.44
N GLY A 151 10.66 18.15 -10.29
CA GLY A 151 10.72 17.43 -9.02
C GLY A 151 9.47 17.57 -8.15
N PHE A 152 8.54 18.44 -8.48
CA PHE A 152 7.23 18.52 -7.82
C PHE A 152 6.23 17.58 -8.50
N ALA A 153 5.37 16.97 -7.69
CA ALA A 153 4.24 16.21 -8.19
C ALA A 153 2.99 16.51 -7.37
N VAL A 154 1.86 16.53 -8.04
CA VAL A 154 0.53 16.50 -7.45
C VAL A 154 -0.24 15.33 -8.05
N GLY A 155 -1.03 14.65 -7.25
CA GLY A 155 -1.81 13.52 -7.75
C GLY A 155 -3.06 13.26 -6.95
N ALA A 156 -4.00 12.57 -7.60
CA ALA A 156 -5.22 12.11 -6.96
C ALA A 156 -5.65 10.76 -7.54
N THR A 157 -6.38 10.01 -6.73
CA THR A 157 -6.96 8.72 -7.12
C THR A 157 -8.34 8.55 -6.52
N TYR A 158 -9.17 7.78 -7.20
CA TYR A 158 -10.45 7.30 -6.70
C TYR A 158 -10.64 5.85 -7.14
N ALA A 159 -11.09 5.00 -6.22
CA ALA A 159 -11.49 3.65 -6.55
C ALA A 159 -12.75 3.25 -5.78
N LYS A 160 -13.58 2.45 -6.44
CA LYS A 160 -14.83 1.92 -5.90
C LYS A 160 -14.98 0.47 -6.31
N SER A 161 -15.36 -0.37 -5.35
CA SER A 161 -15.65 -1.79 -5.57
C SER A 161 -16.94 -2.18 -4.87
N ASP A 162 -17.68 -3.09 -5.43
CA ASP A 162 -18.74 -3.77 -4.70
C ASP A 162 -18.13 -4.61 -3.58
N ARG A 163 -18.82 -4.71 -2.47
CA ARG A 163 -18.50 -5.66 -1.41
C ARG A 163 -19.26 -6.95 -1.65
N THR A 164 -18.67 -8.06 -1.27
CA THR A 164 -19.33 -9.37 -1.42
C THR A 164 -20.53 -9.49 -0.50
N ASP A 165 -21.50 -10.35 -0.85
CA ASP A 165 -22.68 -10.61 -0.02
C ASP A 165 -22.30 -11.01 1.42
N ARG A 166 -21.18 -11.76 1.58
CA ARG A 166 -20.66 -12.17 2.89
C ARG A 166 -20.17 -10.97 3.72
N GLN A 167 -19.47 -10.01 3.09
CA GLN A 167 -19.02 -8.78 3.75
C GLN A 167 -20.20 -7.91 4.18
N VAL A 168 -21.19 -7.75 3.31
CA VAL A 168 -22.41 -6.98 3.59
C VAL A 168 -23.23 -7.67 4.68
N ALA A 169 -23.40 -8.98 4.63
CA ALA A 169 -24.11 -9.75 5.64
C ALA A 169 -23.42 -9.65 7.02
N ALA A 170 -22.09 -9.73 7.07
CA ALA A 170 -21.32 -9.56 8.32
C ALA A 170 -21.52 -8.17 8.93
N GLY A 171 -21.69 -7.14 8.11
CA GLY A 171 -21.94 -5.76 8.55
C GLY A 171 -23.39 -5.49 8.99
N ARG A 172 -24.32 -6.41 8.73
CA ARG A 172 -25.74 -6.29 9.14
C ARG A 172 -26.08 -7.05 10.43
N VAL A 173 -25.10 -7.74 11.00
CA VAL A 173 -25.30 -8.43 12.29
C VAL A 173 -25.40 -7.40 13.41
N ALA A 174 -26.36 -7.58 14.33
CA ALA A 174 -26.51 -6.68 15.47
C ALA A 174 -25.19 -6.61 16.29
N ASN A 175 -24.81 -5.41 16.68
CA ASN A 175 -23.58 -5.12 17.43
C ASN A 175 -22.28 -5.58 16.71
N THR A 176 -22.30 -5.67 15.39
CA THR A 176 -21.11 -6.00 14.60
C THR A 176 -20.09 -4.87 14.67
N VAL A 177 -18.83 -5.24 14.53
CA VAL A 177 -17.68 -4.33 14.35
C VAL A 177 -17.28 -4.18 12.86
N ASN A 178 -18.08 -4.75 11.96
CA ASN A 178 -17.86 -4.69 10.52
C ASN A 178 -18.77 -3.66 9.87
N ALA A 179 -18.22 -2.91 8.95
CA ALA A 179 -18.98 -1.99 8.10
C ALA A 179 -20.15 -2.68 7.38
N GLY A 180 -21.28 -2.00 7.26
CA GLY A 180 -22.52 -2.53 6.66
C GLY A 180 -22.80 -2.06 5.23
N GLY A 181 -21.98 -1.18 4.66
CA GLY A 181 -22.18 -0.64 3.33
C GLY A 181 -21.96 -1.64 2.20
N GLU A 182 -22.65 -1.46 1.09
CA GLU A 182 -22.59 -2.35 -0.09
C GLU A 182 -21.35 -2.10 -0.96
N ASN A 183 -20.75 -0.91 -0.85
CA ASN A 183 -19.58 -0.51 -1.62
C ASN A 183 -18.41 -0.15 -0.72
N ALA A 184 -17.21 -0.54 -1.14
CA ALA A 184 -15.94 -0.06 -0.62
C ALA A 184 -15.45 1.07 -1.52
N GLU A 185 -15.04 2.19 -0.93
CA GLU A 185 -14.59 3.37 -1.68
C GLU A 185 -13.33 3.94 -1.04
N VAL A 186 -12.43 4.44 -1.88
CA VAL A 186 -11.27 5.22 -1.47
C VAL A 186 -11.05 6.38 -2.42
N TRP A 187 -10.75 7.54 -1.87
CA TRP A 187 -10.11 8.62 -2.60
C TRP A 187 -8.89 9.09 -1.84
N ALA A 188 -7.87 9.49 -2.57
CA ALA A 188 -6.66 10.06 -2.00
C ALA A 188 -6.14 11.18 -2.89
N ALA A 189 -5.47 12.14 -2.26
CA ALA A 189 -4.69 13.16 -2.93
C ALA A 189 -3.33 13.30 -2.26
N GLY A 190 -2.32 13.68 -3.02
CA GLY A 190 -0.96 13.80 -2.52
C GLY A 190 -0.18 14.91 -3.19
N LEU A 191 0.86 15.34 -2.49
CA LEU A 191 1.90 16.24 -2.97
C LEU A 191 3.26 15.57 -2.73
N LYS A 192 4.17 15.70 -3.69
CA LYS A 192 5.52 15.15 -3.60
C LYS A 192 6.53 16.17 -4.13
N TYR A 193 7.69 16.20 -3.51
CA TYR A 193 8.90 16.83 -4.04
C TYR A 193 10.05 15.83 -3.97
N ASP A 194 10.68 15.56 -5.09
CA ASP A 194 11.78 14.60 -5.22
C ASP A 194 12.86 15.19 -6.15
N ALA A 195 13.71 16.01 -5.57
CA ALA A 195 14.86 16.61 -6.26
C ALA A 195 15.89 17.13 -5.24
N ASN A 196 17.10 17.41 -5.71
CA ASN A 196 18.19 18.01 -4.91
C ASN A 196 18.50 17.20 -3.63
N ASN A 197 18.48 15.86 -3.72
CA ASN A 197 18.68 14.95 -2.60
C ASN A 197 17.61 15.05 -1.49
N ILE A 198 16.54 15.80 -1.72
CA ILE A 198 15.40 15.96 -0.79
C ILE A 198 14.22 15.16 -1.33
N TYR A 199 13.61 14.36 -0.48
CA TYR A 199 12.32 13.73 -0.72
C TYR A 199 11.31 14.22 0.33
N LEU A 200 10.22 14.80 -0.12
CA LEU A 200 9.09 15.20 0.72
C LEU A 200 7.81 14.68 0.08
N ALA A 201 6.97 14.04 0.86
CA ALA A 201 5.65 13.65 0.37
C ALA A 201 4.60 13.77 1.48
N THR A 202 3.39 14.04 1.08
CA THR A 202 2.22 14.01 1.97
C THR A 202 1.03 13.49 1.21
N THR A 203 0.22 12.67 1.89
CA THR A 203 -1.03 12.15 1.37
C THR A 203 -2.16 12.35 2.37
N TYR A 204 -3.36 12.63 1.86
CA TYR A 204 -4.60 12.54 2.62
C TYR A 204 -5.56 11.62 1.86
N SER A 205 -6.24 10.75 2.60
CA SER A 205 -7.24 9.86 2.02
C SER A 205 -8.45 9.67 2.94
N GLU A 206 -9.58 9.35 2.33
CA GLU A 206 -10.72 8.78 3.02
C GLU A 206 -11.07 7.42 2.41
N THR A 207 -11.34 6.46 3.28
CA THR A 207 -11.83 5.12 2.90
C THR A 207 -13.20 4.88 3.49
N ARG A 208 -14.02 4.11 2.79
CA ARG A 208 -15.33 3.67 3.25
C ARG A 208 -15.48 2.16 3.12
N ASN A 209 -15.95 1.53 4.19
CA ASN A 209 -16.29 0.10 4.25
C ASN A 209 -15.14 -0.84 3.89
N MET A 210 -13.87 -0.44 4.11
CA MET A 210 -12.74 -1.24 3.68
C MET A 210 -11.54 -1.25 4.64
N THR A 211 -11.29 -0.19 5.41
CA THR A 211 -10.15 -0.16 6.32
C THR A 211 -10.35 -1.14 7.46
N THR A 212 -9.49 -2.16 7.51
CA THR A 212 -9.47 -3.13 8.60
C THR A 212 -8.76 -2.56 9.82
N TYR A 213 -9.20 -2.95 11.01
CA TYR A 213 -8.56 -2.58 12.26
C TYR A 213 -8.53 -3.75 13.25
N GLY A 214 -7.68 -3.61 14.26
CA GLY A 214 -7.52 -4.58 15.33
C GLY A 214 -6.34 -5.52 15.11
N GLY A 215 -5.91 -6.13 16.22
CA GLY A 215 -4.85 -7.12 16.28
C GLY A 215 -5.42 -8.53 16.50
N SER A 216 -4.97 -9.19 17.58
CA SER A 216 -5.45 -10.54 17.96
C SER A 216 -6.75 -10.54 18.77
N GLY A 217 -7.35 -9.36 19.01
CA GLY A 217 -8.60 -9.18 19.75
C GLY A 217 -9.80 -8.94 18.83
N VAL A 218 -10.59 -7.92 19.13
CA VAL A 218 -11.70 -7.47 18.28
C VAL A 218 -11.10 -6.95 16.96
N THR A 219 -11.50 -7.55 15.86
CA THR A 219 -11.11 -7.12 14.52
C THR A 219 -12.36 -6.74 13.73
N GLY A 220 -12.26 -5.70 12.92
CA GLY A 220 -13.40 -5.23 12.16
C GLY A 220 -12.99 -4.45 10.92
N ILE A 221 -14.02 -3.93 10.25
CA ILE A 221 -13.89 -3.06 9.08
C ILE A 221 -14.62 -1.76 9.42
N ALA A 222 -13.90 -0.65 9.38
CA ALA A 222 -14.46 0.67 9.66
C ALA A 222 -15.41 1.12 8.55
N ASP A 223 -16.54 1.73 8.94
CA ASP A 223 -17.47 2.35 7.99
C ASP A 223 -16.82 3.49 7.24
N LYS A 224 -15.97 4.26 7.92
CA LYS A 224 -15.16 5.32 7.35
C LYS A 224 -13.83 5.41 8.10
N ALA A 225 -12.74 5.65 7.37
CA ALA A 225 -11.47 6.08 7.96
C ALA A 225 -10.92 7.30 7.24
N GLN A 226 -10.27 8.18 8.00
CA GLN A 226 -9.55 9.35 7.53
C GLN A 226 -8.08 9.15 7.81
N ASN A 227 -7.24 9.33 6.79
CA ASN A 227 -5.83 8.99 6.85
C ASN A 227 -4.99 10.17 6.41
N PHE A 228 -3.92 10.41 7.13
CA PHE A 228 -2.95 11.45 6.82
C PHE A 228 -1.55 10.89 7.01
N GLU A 229 -0.70 11.11 6.02
CA GLU A 229 0.70 10.72 6.06
C GLU A 229 1.58 11.85 5.55
N VAL A 230 2.73 12.03 6.17
CA VAL A 230 3.78 12.94 5.71
C VAL A 230 5.13 12.31 5.97
N VAL A 231 6.04 12.43 5.01
CA VAL A 231 7.41 11.91 5.08
C VAL A 231 8.40 12.93 4.55
N ALA A 232 9.57 13.00 5.18
CA ALA A 232 10.71 13.75 4.71
C ALA A 232 11.97 12.88 4.79
N GLN A 233 12.78 12.92 3.73
CA GLN A 233 14.07 12.23 3.65
C GLN A 233 15.11 13.15 3.03
N TYR A 234 16.38 12.94 3.39
CA TYR A 234 17.51 13.59 2.73
C TYR A 234 18.60 12.57 2.41
N GLN A 235 19.10 12.57 1.18
CA GLN A 235 20.19 11.70 0.75
C GLN A 235 21.53 12.44 0.84
N PHE A 236 22.39 12.05 1.77
CA PHE A 236 23.76 12.53 1.83
C PHE A 236 24.64 11.83 0.80
N ASP A 237 25.63 12.54 0.25
CA ASP A 237 26.56 12.00 -0.76
C ASP A 237 27.41 10.84 -0.24
N PHE A 238 27.63 10.75 1.08
CA PHE A 238 28.35 9.65 1.72
C PHE A 238 27.51 8.41 1.99
N GLY A 239 26.27 8.35 1.49
CA GLY A 239 25.42 7.18 1.51
C GLY A 239 24.40 7.11 2.64
N LEU A 240 24.33 8.08 3.55
CA LEU A 240 23.30 8.12 4.62
C LEU A 240 22.02 8.77 4.11
N ARG A 241 20.85 8.14 4.42
CA ARG A 241 19.51 8.68 4.18
C ARG A 241 18.71 8.64 5.48
N PRO A 242 18.70 9.70 6.28
CA PRO A 242 17.73 9.84 7.37
C PRO A 242 16.32 10.08 6.82
N SER A 243 15.33 9.64 7.60
CA SER A 243 13.91 9.85 7.34
C SER A 243 13.17 10.25 8.62
N VAL A 244 12.13 11.04 8.45
CA VAL A 244 11.14 11.32 9.49
C VAL A 244 9.76 11.29 8.86
N ALA A 245 8.80 10.68 9.57
CA ALA A 245 7.42 10.63 9.10
C ALA A 245 6.43 10.75 10.26
N TYR A 246 5.21 11.17 9.92
CA TYR A 246 4.05 11.08 10.79
C TYR A 246 2.91 10.44 10.01
N LEU A 247 2.30 9.41 10.60
CA LEU A 247 1.21 8.65 10.00
C LEU A 247 0.05 8.58 10.98
N LYS A 248 -1.16 8.84 10.47
CA LYS A 248 -2.39 8.75 11.25
C LYS A 248 -3.53 8.17 10.42
N SER A 249 -4.24 7.20 11.00
CA SER A 249 -5.52 6.69 10.51
C SER A 249 -6.56 6.76 11.62
N LYS A 250 -7.69 7.39 11.35
CA LYS A 250 -8.80 7.54 12.28
C LYS A 250 -10.06 6.88 11.75
N GLY A 251 -10.49 5.82 12.40
CA GLY A 251 -11.79 5.19 12.18
C GLY A 251 -12.89 6.03 12.80
N LYS A 252 -13.97 6.21 12.05
CA LYS A 252 -15.15 6.99 12.47
C LYS A 252 -16.29 6.07 12.87
N ASP A 253 -16.98 6.46 13.92
CA ASP A 253 -18.22 5.82 14.38
C ASP A 253 -18.09 4.30 14.58
N ILE A 254 -16.95 3.82 15.10
CA ILE A 254 -16.75 2.40 15.38
C ILE A 254 -17.75 1.95 16.44
N ASN A 255 -18.53 0.92 16.12
CA ASN A 255 -19.63 0.46 16.96
C ASN A 255 -19.18 0.12 18.38
N GLY A 256 -19.78 0.78 19.36
CA GLY A 256 -19.46 0.64 20.78
C GLY A 256 -18.26 1.46 21.27
N TYR A 257 -17.52 2.14 20.36
CA TYR A 257 -16.30 2.88 20.70
C TYR A 257 -16.28 4.32 20.18
N GLY A 258 -17.11 4.67 19.17
CA GLY A 258 -17.07 5.99 18.54
C GLY A 258 -15.87 6.18 17.64
N ASP A 259 -15.36 7.40 17.56
CA ASP A 259 -14.15 7.73 16.79
C ASP A 259 -12.89 7.22 17.49
N GLN A 260 -12.06 6.43 16.81
CA GLN A 260 -10.86 5.84 17.35
C GLN A 260 -9.67 6.02 16.40
N ASP A 261 -8.51 6.33 16.95
CA ASP A 261 -7.27 6.29 16.18
C ASP A 261 -6.86 4.82 15.98
N LEU A 262 -6.75 4.41 14.71
CA LEU A 262 -6.43 3.03 14.31
C LEU A 262 -4.91 2.85 14.16
N VAL A 263 -4.25 3.89 13.69
CA VAL A 263 -2.79 4.02 13.54
C VAL A 263 -2.44 5.45 13.88
N GLU A 264 -1.45 5.67 14.74
CA GLU A 264 -0.85 6.98 14.94
C GLU A 264 0.57 6.83 15.46
N TYR A 265 1.53 7.34 14.72
CA TYR A 265 2.92 7.31 15.14
C TYR A 265 3.80 8.34 14.44
N VAL A 266 4.92 8.65 15.07
CA VAL A 266 6.09 9.29 14.45
C VAL A 266 7.11 8.20 14.17
N ASP A 267 7.71 8.27 12.99
CA ASP A 267 8.78 7.39 12.56
C ASP A 267 10.09 8.15 12.39
N LEU A 268 11.18 7.59 12.90
CA LEU A 268 12.53 8.12 12.79
C LEU A 268 13.44 7.03 12.23
N GLY A 269 13.74 7.12 10.94
CA GLY A 269 14.51 6.12 10.22
C GLY A 269 15.86 6.65 9.74
N ALA A 270 16.77 5.73 9.46
CA ALA A 270 18.00 6.01 8.72
C ALA A 270 18.44 4.77 7.96
N THR A 271 18.71 4.94 6.67
CA THR A 271 19.33 3.91 5.83
C THR A 271 20.74 4.35 5.46
N TYR A 272 21.70 3.44 5.55
CA TYR A 272 23.07 3.66 5.08
C TYR A 272 23.38 2.70 3.93
N TYR A 273 23.70 3.25 2.78
CA TYR A 273 24.06 2.53 1.57
C TYR A 273 25.59 2.35 1.52
N PHE A 274 26.10 1.16 1.76
CA PHE A 274 27.51 0.82 1.59
C PHE A 274 27.92 0.90 0.11
N ASN A 275 27.01 0.46 -0.76
CA ASN A 275 27.11 0.51 -2.21
C ASN A 275 25.72 0.24 -2.82
N LYS A 276 25.63 0.09 -4.15
CA LYS A 276 24.37 -0.17 -4.85
C LYS A 276 23.68 -1.50 -4.49
N ASN A 277 24.43 -2.44 -3.90
CA ASN A 277 23.94 -3.79 -3.60
C ASN A 277 23.70 -4.05 -2.12
N MET A 278 24.30 -3.26 -1.22
CA MET A 278 24.26 -3.52 0.21
C MET A 278 23.91 -2.27 0.99
N SER A 279 22.92 -2.39 1.87
CA SER A 279 22.52 -1.34 2.81
C SER A 279 22.18 -1.91 4.17
N THR A 280 22.17 -1.03 5.16
CA THR A 280 21.66 -1.32 6.51
C THR A 280 20.71 -0.21 6.92
N PHE A 281 19.78 -0.50 7.81
CA PHE A 281 18.86 0.51 8.33
C PHE A 281 18.61 0.33 9.82
N VAL A 282 18.20 1.41 10.43
CA VAL A 282 17.50 1.46 11.72
C VAL A 282 16.23 2.27 11.52
N ASP A 283 15.14 1.80 12.12
CA ASP A 283 13.84 2.43 12.03
C ASP A 283 13.15 2.40 13.39
N TYR A 284 12.68 3.53 13.88
CA TYR A 284 12.09 3.68 15.21
C TYR A 284 10.69 4.26 15.12
N LYS A 285 9.72 3.39 15.32
CA LYS A 285 8.30 3.73 15.40
C LYS A 285 7.97 4.16 16.82
N ILE A 286 7.69 5.45 17.01
CA ILE A 286 7.20 6.03 18.26
C ILE A 286 5.68 6.00 18.21
N ASN A 287 5.08 5.06 18.88
CA ASN A 287 3.64 4.87 18.88
C ASN A 287 2.95 5.98 19.70
N LEU A 288 1.93 6.60 19.15
CA LEU A 288 1.16 7.68 19.76
C LEU A 288 -0.29 7.26 20.06
N LEU A 289 -0.64 5.98 19.83
CA LEU A 289 -1.96 5.47 20.20
C LEU A 289 -2.15 5.46 21.71
N ASP A 290 -3.29 5.94 22.16
CA ASP A 290 -3.70 5.88 23.57
C ASP A 290 -3.99 4.44 24.00
N ASP A 291 -3.57 4.08 25.22
CA ASP A 291 -4.03 2.88 25.90
C ASP A 291 -5.45 3.13 26.44
N ASN A 292 -6.45 2.64 25.72
CA ASN A 292 -7.84 2.87 26.02
C ASN A 292 -8.69 1.58 25.85
N ASN A 293 -9.99 1.66 26.10
CA ASN A 293 -10.87 0.51 25.99
C ASN A 293 -10.90 -0.11 24.59
N PHE A 294 -10.74 0.69 23.53
CA PHE A 294 -10.72 0.20 22.16
C PHE A 294 -9.41 -0.53 21.86
N THR A 295 -8.25 0.09 22.12
CA THR A 295 -6.94 -0.53 21.86
C THR A 295 -6.73 -1.80 22.66
N ASN A 296 -7.23 -1.83 23.92
CA ASN A 296 -7.23 -3.02 24.76
C ASN A 296 -8.15 -4.13 24.22
N ALA A 297 -9.38 -3.83 23.82
CA ALA A 297 -10.32 -4.81 23.27
C ALA A 297 -9.85 -5.36 21.91
N ALA A 298 -9.33 -4.49 21.06
CA ALA A 298 -8.80 -4.84 19.74
C ALA A 298 -7.39 -5.47 19.81
N LYS A 299 -6.74 -5.41 20.97
CA LYS A 299 -5.35 -5.85 21.18
C LYS A 299 -4.38 -5.23 20.17
N VAL A 300 -4.56 -3.95 19.92
CA VAL A 300 -3.62 -3.14 19.14
C VAL A 300 -2.48 -2.73 20.07
N SER A 301 -1.25 -2.96 19.64
CA SER A 301 -0.09 -2.55 20.44
C SER A 301 0.06 -1.03 20.46
N THR A 302 0.29 -0.49 21.64
CA THR A 302 0.64 0.92 21.89
C THR A 302 2.14 1.09 22.17
N ASP A 303 2.92 0.00 22.09
CA ASP A 303 4.36 0.02 22.32
C ASP A 303 5.14 0.65 21.16
N ASN A 304 6.26 1.28 21.50
CA ASN A 304 7.27 1.69 20.53
C ASN A 304 7.99 0.46 19.96
N ILE A 305 8.41 0.54 18.71
CA ILE A 305 9.10 -0.55 18.03
C ILE A 305 10.38 -0.02 17.40
N VAL A 306 11.48 -0.76 17.56
CA VAL A 306 12.73 -0.53 16.84
C VAL A 306 12.94 -1.69 15.87
N ALA A 307 13.23 -1.38 14.62
CA ALA A 307 13.67 -2.32 13.62
C ALA A 307 15.10 -2.02 13.19
N VAL A 308 15.90 -3.06 12.97
CA VAL A 308 17.22 -2.97 12.37
C VAL A 308 17.37 -4.06 11.33
N GLY A 309 18.01 -3.75 10.21
CA GLY A 309 18.14 -4.73 9.14
C GLY A 309 19.35 -4.52 8.25
N LEU A 310 19.71 -5.60 7.57
CA LEU A 310 20.65 -5.61 6.47
C LEU A 310 19.89 -6.00 5.21
N ASN A 311 20.12 -5.27 4.13
CA ASN A 311 19.51 -5.52 2.84
C ASN A 311 20.58 -5.74 1.78
N TYR A 312 20.53 -6.89 1.09
CA TYR A 312 21.36 -7.20 -0.04
C TYR A 312 20.50 -7.38 -1.29
N GLN A 313 20.85 -6.73 -2.37
CA GLN A 313 20.20 -6.85 -3.68
C GLN A 313 21.22 -7.08 -4.79
N PHE A 314 20.86 -7.89 -5.76
CA PHE A 314 21.69 -8.23 -6.93
C PHE A 314 21.72 -7.14 -7.99
#